data_adaad44d0dc7dacf4aa84436145a0919
#
_entry.id   adaad44d0dc7dacf4aa84436145a0919
#
_cell.length_a   1.000
_cell.length_b   1.000
_cell.length_c   1.000
_cell.angle_alpha   90.00
_cell.angle_beta   90.00
_cell.angle_gamma   90.00
#
_symmetry.space_group_name_H-M   'P 1'
#
loop_
_entity.id
_entity.type
_entity.pdbx_description
1 polymer ?
#
loop_
_entity_poly.entity_id
_entity_poly.type
_entity_poly.pdbx_seq_one_letter_code
_entity_poly.pdbx_strand_id
1 'polypeptide(L)'
;MDSILGKAYFYVLGQENTVNFQCYIVPKNTNQYWRFSTTGVGRIDMWVYQGLQGSSHIVSTGLPSSAINPQIVNYKLSDQNMSITSGLQCSDKIISVGNYVNKFGITDIDTIYQPIGGKQGEIASNSSKGPTRDDRIKPDLSATGGQILTTIDSITGANFAAGANRKKLGITGKYYVAGGTSMASPVVAG
;
A
#
# COMPACT_ATOMS: atom_id res chain seq x y z
N MET A 1 35.32 19.97 -0.17
CA MET A 1 34.41 20.59 -1.17
C MET A 1 33.04 19.98 -0.98
N ASP A 2 32.10 20.74 -0.47
CA ASP A 2 30.72 20.27 -0.33
C ASP A 2 30.08 20.22 -1.71
N SER A 3 29.57 19.05 -2.11
CA SER A 3 28.89 18.88 -3.38
C SER A 3 27.38 18.96 -3.15
N ILE A 4 26.67 19.74 -3.98
CA ILE A 4 25.21 19.76 -3.96
C ILE A 4 24.69 18.44 -4.54
N LEU A 5 24.05 17.62 -3.71
CA LEU A 5 23.55 16.30 -4.08
C LEU A 5 22.11 16.34 -4.64
N GLY A 6 21.38 17.42 -4.42
CA GLY A 6 20.01 17.59 -4.89
C GLY A 6 19.34 18.81 -4.27
N LYS A 7 18.02 18.93 -4.51
CA LYS A 7 17.16 19.94 -3.89
C LYS A 7 16.10 19.24 -3.04
N ALA A 8 15.82 19.77 -1.86
CA ALA A 8 14.74 19.30 -1.01
C ALA A 8 13.75 20.44 -0.78
N TYR A 9 12.47 20.12 -0.92
CA TYR A 9 11.36 21.04 -0.67
C TYR A 9 10.58 20.52 0.53
N PHE A 10 10.32 21.40 1.48
CA PHE A 10 9.65 21.04 2.72
C PHE A 10 8.33 21.80 2.84
N TYR A 11 7.29 21.07 3.19
CA TYR A 11 5.98 21.62 3.49
C TYR A 11 5.58 21.18 4.89
N VAL A 12 5.17 22.13 5.71
CA VAL A 12 4.74 21.88 7.09
C VAL A 12 3.26 22.24 7.19
N LEU A 13 2.44 21.26 7.55
CA LEU A 13 1.02 21.44 7.77
C LEU A 13 0.71 21.06 9.21
N GLY A 14 0.31 22.05 10.01
CA GLY A 14 -0.16 21.83 11.38
C GLY A 14 -1.63 21.46 11.39
N GLN A 15 -1.99 20.43 12.13
CA GLN A 15 -3.37 20.05 12.44
C GLN A 15 -3.46 19.75 13.93
N GLU A 16 -4.09 20.63 14.70
CA GLU A 16 -4.26 20.46 16.14
C GLU A 16 -2.97 20.00 16.84
N ASN A 17 -2.95 18.77 17.33
CA ASN A 17 -1.82 18.16 18.03
C ASN A 17 -0.86 17.40 17.12
N THR A 18 -1.02 17.50 15.81
CA THR A 18 -0.22 16.76 14.84
C THR A 18 0.44 17.72 13.85
N VAL A 19 1.72 17.53 13.60
CA VAL A 19 2.44 18.23 12.54
C VAL A 19 2.70 17.23 11.41
N ASN A 20 2.18 17.54 10.23
CA ASN A 20 2.48 16.79 9.02
C ASN A 20 3.66 17.47 8.31
N PHE A 21 4.71 16.73 8.13
CA PHE A 21 5.92 17.17 7.47
C PHE A 21 6.07 16.44 6.14
N GLN A 22 5.98 17.17 5.04
CA GLN A 22 6.16 16.61 3.70
C GLN A 22 7.52 17.05 3.16
N CYS A 23 8.30 16.10 2.67
CA CYS A 23 9.58 16.35 2.03
C CYS A 23 9.57 15.77 0.62
N TYR A 24 9.84 16.63 -0.34
CA TYR A 24 10.05 16.24 -1.73
C TYR A 24 11.50 16.47 -2.11
N ILE A 25 12.18 15.41 -2.53
CA ILE A 25 13.60 15.46 -2.87
C ILE A 25 13.78 15.23 -4.37
N VAL A 26 14.46 16.16 -5.02
CA VAL A 26 14.91 16.02 -6.40
C VAL A 26 16.42 15.74 -6.38
N PRO A 27 16.86 14.50 -6.54
CA PRO A 27 18.27 14.16 -6.51
C PRO A 27 18.97 14.64 -7.80
N LYS A 28 20.21 15.06 -7.67
CA LYS A 28 21.08 15.33 -8.83
C LYS A 28 21.54 14.03 -9.51
N ASN A 29 21.60 12.95 -8.74
CA ASN A 29 21.98 11.63 -9.21
C ASN A 29 21.03 10.59 -8.61
N THR A 30 20.47 9.71 -9.44
CA THR A 30 19.49 8.70 -9.03
C THR A 30 20.09 7.50 -8.29
N ASN A 31 21.42 7.37 -8.28
CA ASN A 31 22.12 6.25 -7.61
C ASN A 31 22.47 6.56 -6.14
N GLN A 32 21.71 7.43 -5.49
CA GLN A 32 21.98 7.84 -4.11
C GLN A 32 20.84 7.42 -3.20
N TYR A 33 21.19 6.97 -2.00
CA TYR A 33 20.24 6.76 -0.90
C TYR A 33 20.19 8.02 -0.03
N TRP A 34 18.99 8.39 0.35
CA TRP A 34 18.74 9.51 1.24
C TRP A 34 18.42 8.99 2.63
N ARG A 35 19.05 9.61 3.63
CA ARG A 35 18.81 9.32 5.03
C ARG A 35 18.03 10.43 5.67
N PHE A 36 16.95 10.09 6.35
CA PHE A 36 16.25 10.98 7.26
C PHE A 36 16.69 10.68 8.69
N SER A 37 16.97 11.74 9.43
CA SER A 37 17.33 11.67 10.84
C SER A 37 16.45 12.65 11.59
N THR A 38 15.84 12.18 12.68
CA THR A 38 15.01 13.01 13.55
C THR A 38 15.55 12.94 14.97
N THR A 39 15.49 14.06 15.68
CA THR A 39 15.87 14.16 17.09
C THR A 39 14.76 14.85 17.83
N GLY A 40 14.44 14.38 19.05
CA GLY A 40 13.39 14.96 19.88
C GLY A 40 12.66 13.89 20.69
N VAL A 41 11.63 14.33 21.41
CA VAL A 41 10.74 13.46 22.18
C VAL A 41 9.38 13.44 21.47
N GLY A 42 8.87 12.25 21.20
CA GLY A 42 7.57 12.08 20.56
C GLY A 42 7.52 10.87 19.62
N ARG A 43 6.36 10.63 19.03
CA ARG A 43 6.14 9.58 18.04
C ARG A 43 6.22 10.19 16.64
N ILE A 44 7.00 9.56 15.79
CA ILE A 44 7.13 9.91 14.37
C ILE A 44 6.72 8.69 13.56
N ASP A 45 5.77 8.89 12.66
CA ASP A 45 5.40 7.93 11.66
C ASP A 45 5.80 8.49 10.30
N MET A 46 6.41 7.67 9.46
CA MET A 46 6.87 8.08 8.14
C MET A 46 6.41 7.09 7.07
N TRP A 47 5.94 7.61 5.97
CA TRP A 47 5.60 6.82 4.79
C TRP A 47 5.99 7.55 3.51
N VAL A 48 6.13 6.80 2.45
CA VAL A 48 6.42 7.34 1.11
C VAL A 48 5.13 7.41 0.32
N TYR A 49 4.83 8.56 -0.24
CA TYR A 49 3.72 8.73 -1.17
C TYR A 49 4.11 8.19 -2.55
N GLN A 50 3.45 7.12 -2.97
CA GLN A 50 3.73 6.44 -4.25
C GLN A 50 2.85 6.95 -5.41
N GLY A 51 2.12 8.02 -5.21
CA GLY A 51 1.21 8.58 -6.23
C GLY A 51 1.89 9.27 -7.42
N LEU A 52 3.19 9.49 -7.32
CA LEU A 52 3.98 10.08 -8.40
C LEU A 52 4.83 8.99 -9.07
N GLN A 53 4.78 8.95 -10.40
CA GLN A 53 5.63 8.06 -11.19
C GLN A 53 7.11 8.36 -10.89
N GLY A 54 7.88 7.32 -10.56
CA GLY A 54 9.29 7.45 -10.20
C GLY A 54 9.57 7.83 -8.75
N SER A 55 8.56 7.83 -7.85
CA SER A 55 8.79 8.04 -6.43
C SER A 55 9.63 6.90 -5.83
N SER A 56 10.52 7.27 -4.91
CA SER A 56 11.38 6.34 -4.20
C SER A 56 10.61 5.53 -3.16
N HIS A 57 11.14 4.38 -2.79
CA HIS A 57 10.64 3.56 -1.70
C HIS A 57 11.53 3.70 -0.46
N ILE A 58 10.94 3.46 0.71
CA ILE A 58 11.74 3.23 1.92
C ILE A 58 12.48 1.91 1.72
N VAL A 59 13.81 1.97 1.76
CA VAL A 59 14.66 0.81 1.49
C VAL A 59 14.70 -0.09 2.72
N SER A 60 14.36 -1.35 2.53
CA SER A 60 14.44 -2.41 3.55
C SER A 60 15.43 -3.53 3.18
N THR A 61 15.89 -3.54 1.93
CA THR A 61 16.82 -4.54 1.39
C THR A 61 18.04 -3.85 0.77
N GLY A 62 19.16 -4.58 0.68
CA GLY A 62 20.40 -4.03 0.10
C GLY A 62 21.09 -2.99 0.98
N LEU A 63 20.72 -2.89 2.25
CA LEU A 63 21.39 -2.03 3.20
C LEU A 63 22.81 -2.57 3.51
N PRO A 64 23.81 -1.68 3.75
CA PRO A 64 25.12 -2.12 4.16
C PRO A 64 25.06 -2.87 5.50
N SER A 65 25.95 -3.81 5.70
CA SER A 65 26.10 -4.49 6.99
C SER A 65 26.64 -3.54 8.06
N SER A 66 26.43 -3.87 9.34
CA SER A 66 26.99 -3.11 10.46
C SER A 66 28.53 -3.11 10.48
N ALA A 67 29.16 -4.09 9.85
CA ALA A 67 30.61 -4.12 9.67
C ALA A 67 31.10 -3.01 8.72
N ILE A 68 30.30 -2.66 7.72
CA ILE A 68 30.63 -1.60 6.73
C ILE A 68 30.17 -0.24 7.26
N ASN A 69 28.98 -0.20 7.86
CA ASN A 69 28.42 1.02 8.44
C ASN A 69 27.84 0.71 9.84
N PRO A 70 28.62 0.93 10.90
CA PRO A 70 28.17 0.62 12.27
C PRO A 70 26.89 1.35 12.70
N GLN A 71 26.59 2.51 12.11
CA GLN A 71 25.39 3.28 12.44
C GLN A 71 24.11 2.62 11.97
N ILE A 72 24.18 1.61 11.09
CA ILE A 72 22.99 0.96 10.51
C ILE A 72 22.12 0.31 11.60
N VAL A 73 22.68 -0.07 12.74
CA VAL A 73 21.95 -0.65 13.88
C VAL A 73 20.93 0.32 14.48
N ASN A 74 21.09 1.62 14.26
CA ASN A 74 20.20 2.66 14.74
C ASN A 74 19.06 2.97 13.77
N TYR A 75 19.03 2.33 12.59
CA TYR A 75 18.01 2.59 11.60
C TYR A 75 16.77 1.74 11.86
N LYS A 76 15.62 2.39 11.81
CA LYS A 76 14.35 1.69 11.74
C LYS A 76 14.08 1.25 10.32
N LEU A 77 13.82 -0.03 10.14
CA LEU A 77 13.31 -0.56 8.89
C LEU A 77 11.80 -0.29 8.77
N SER A 78 11.30 -0.30 7.53
CA SER A 78 9.87 -0.23 7.30
C SER A 78 9.17 -1.43 7.93
N ASP A 79 8.14 -1.18 8.72
CA ASP A 79 7.30 -2.23 9.29
C ASP A 79 5.97 -2.27 8.53
N GLN A 80 5.81 -3.29 7.69
CA GLN A 80 4.58 -3.49 6.91
C GLN A 80 3.40 -3.99 7.75
N ASN A 81 3.64 -4.41 8.99
CA ASN A 81 2.58 -4.85 9.90
C ASN A 81 1.95 -3.67 10.66
N MET A 82 2.67 -2.56 10.75
CA MET A 82 2.18 -1.30 11.29
C MET A 82 1.68 -0.42 10.16
N SER A 83 0.59 -0.80 9.52
CA SER A 83 0.03 0.01 8.46
C SER A 83 -1.00 0.96 8.99
N ILE A 84 -0.87 2.18 8.59
CA ILE A 84 -1.66 3.31 9.01
C ILE A 84 -2.95 3.33 8.22
N THR A 85 -4.06 3.47 8.90
CA THR A 85 -5.32 3.86 8.29
C THR A 85 -5.23 5.32 7.84
N SER A 86 -5.81 5.63 6.69
CA SER A 86 -5.84 7.01 6.21
C SER A 86 -6.56 7.92 7.21
N GLY A 87 -6.18 9.20 7.29
CA GLY A 87 -6.79 10.14 8.22
C GLY A 87 -8.33 10.24 8.07
N LEU A 88 -8.85 10.05 6.86
CA LEU A 88 -10.30 10.00 6.61
C LEU A 88 -10.97 8.81 7.31
N GLN A 89 -10.27 7.69 7.42
CA GLN A 89 -10.79 6.47 8.05
C GLN A 89 -10.54 6.41 9.55
N CYS A 90 -9.79 7.36 10.10
CA CYS A 90 -9.56 7.46 11.54
C CYS A 90 -10.76 8.03 12.31
N SER A 91 -11.81 8.53 11.64
CA SER A 91 -13.01 8.99 12.29
C SER A 91 -13.76 7.84 12.98
N ASP A 92 -14.26 8.09 14.17
CA ASP A 92 -15.16 7.19 14.93
C ASP A 92 -16.57 7.10 14.32
N LYS A 93 -16.92 8.03 13.42
CA LYS A 93 -18.20 8.09 12.71
C LYS A 93 -18.21 7.32 11.39
N ILE A 94 -17.10 6.70 11.02
CA ILE A 94 -16.95 5.98 9.76
C ILE A 94 -16.60 4.52 10.07
N ILE A 95 -17.27 3.60 9.41
CA ILE A 95 -16.91 2.19 9.40
C ILE A 95 -15.76 2.02 8.39
N SER A 96 -14.57 1.71 8.89
CA SER A 96 -13.42 1.40 8.03
C SER A 96 -13.31 -0.10 7.80
N VAL A 97 -13.10 -0.49 6.54
CA VAL A 97 -13.15 -1.89 6.11
C VAL A 97 -11.79 -2.33 5.60
N GLY A 98 -11.23 -3.33 6.25
CA GLY A 98 -10.09 -4.08 5.74
C GLY A 98 -10.53 -5.13 4.72
N ASN A 99 -9.58 -5.81 4.08
CA ASN A 99 -9.89 -6.90 3.17
C ASN A 99 -9.16 -8.19 3.52
N TYR A 100 -9.81 -9.31 3.23
CA TYR A 100 -9.23 -10.63 3.34
C TYR A 100 -9.33 -11.42 2.03
N VAL A 101 -8.49 -12.43 1.90
CA VAL A 101 -8.46 -13.32 0.74
C VAL A 101 -9.59 -14.35 0.85
N ASN A 102 -10.46 -14.39 -0.16
CA ASN A 102 -11.62 -15.28 -0.17
C ASN A 102 -11.40 -16.56 -0.99
N LYS A 103 -10.56 -16.52 -2.02
CA LYS A 103 -10.41 -17.62 -3.00
C LYS A 103 -8.95 -17.92 -3.27
N PHE A 104 -8.66 -19.19 -3.61
CA PHE A 104 -7.32 -19.62 -4.04
C PHE A 104 -7.01 -19.28 -5.50
N GLY A 105 -8.03 -19.15 -6.34
CA GLY A 105 -7.84 -18.88 -7.76
C GLY A 105 -9.16 -18.86 -8.53
N ILE A 106 -9.03 -18.65 -9.82
CA ILE A 106 -10.12 -18.72 -10.78
C ILE A 106 -9.72 -19.57 -11.99
N THR A 107 -10.70 -20.08 -12.70
CA THR A 107 -10.51 -20.58 -14.07
C THR A 107 -10.75 -19.40 -15.02
N ASP A 108 -9.75 -19.06 -15.82
CA ASP A 108 -9.82 -17.94 -16.75
C ASP A 108 -10.61 -18.28 -18.03
N ILE A 109 -10.71 -17.30 -18.93
CA ILE A 109 -11.43 -17.44 -20.20
C ILE A 109 -10.82 -18.50 -21.12
N ASP A 110 -9.56 -18.85 -20.94
CA ASP A 110 -8.86 -19.88 -21.69
C ASP A 110 -8.95 -21.25 -21.00
N THR A 111 -9.81 -21.38 -19.99
CA THR A 111 -9.97 -22.60 -19.17
C THR A 111 -8.75 -22.98 -18.34
N ILE A 112 -7.80 -22.06 -18.16
CA ILE A 112 -6.60 -22.28 -17.38
C ILE A 112 -6.83 -21.79 -15.95
N TYR A 113 -6.43 -22.60 -14.95
CA TYR A 113 -6.49 -22.18 -13.56
C TYR A 113 -5.42 -21.13 -13.26
N GLN A 114 -5.85 -19.95 -12.84
CA GLN A 114 -4.99 -18.85 -12.40
C GLN A 114 -4.99 -18.79 -10.88
N PRO A 115 -3.85 -19.05 -10.22
CA PRO A 115 -3.77 -18.93 -8.77
C PRO A 115 -3.87 -17.45 -8.34
N ILE A 116 -4.59 -17.22 -7.25
CA ILE A 116 -4.66 -15.93 -6.57
C ILE A 116 -3.69 -15.98 -5.40
N GLY A 117 -2.86 -14.94 -5.25
CA GLY A 117 -1.89 -14.88 -4.16
C GLY A 117 -2.55 -14.72 -2.78
N GLY A 118 -1.88 -15.23 -1.74
CA GLY A 118 -2.33 -15.20 -0.36
C GLY A 118 -3.05 -16.49 0.06
N LYS A 119 -3.33 -16.62 1.36
CA LYS A 119 -4.09 -17.76 1.88
C LYS A 119 -5.53 -17.35 2.15
N GLN A 120 -6.46 -18.23 1.81
CA GLN A 120 -7.88 -18.04 2.07
C GLN A 120 -8.13 -17.83 3.56
N GLY A 121 -8.90 -16.80 3.89
CA GLY A 121 -9.23 -16.40 5.25
C GLY A 121 -8.18 -15.49 5.92
N GLU A 122 -7.00 -15.32 5.34
CA GLU A 122 -6.01 -14.38 5.86
C GLU A 122 -6.26 -12.95 5.35
N ILE A 123 -5.81 -11.98 6.15
CA ILE A 123 -5.82 -10.56 5.74
C ILE A 123 -4.96 -10.39 4.49
N ALA A 124 -5.53 -9.75 3.49
CA ALA A 124 -4.81 -9.49 2.24
C ALA A 124 -3.62 -8.53 2.49
N SER A 125 -2.52 -8.75 1.80
CA SER A 125 -1.28 -7.98 1.97
C SER A 125 -1.43 -6.48 1.71
N ASN A 126 -2.43 -6.11 0.92
CA ASN A 126 -2.76 -4.71 0.61
C ASN A 126 -3.83 -4.11 1.54
N SER A 127 -4.26 -4.83 2.58
CA SER A 127 -5.15 -4.29 3.60
C SER A 127 -4.37 -3.51 4.65
N SER A 128 -4.89 -2.37 5.05
CA SER A 128 -4.43 -1.69 6.26
C SER A 128 -4.71 -2.57 7.48
N LYS A 129 -3.76 -2.64 8.39
CA LYS A 129 -3.85 -3.50 9.59
C LYS A 129 -4.11 -2.71 10.87
N GLY A 130 -3.91 -1.38 10.84
CA GLY A 130 -4.00 -0.54 12.03
C GLY A 130 -2.87 -0.83 13.03
N PRO A 131 -2.98 -0.33 14.26
CA PRO A 131 -4.00 0.60 14.74
C PRO A 131 -3.90 1.99 14.12
N THR A 132 -4.79 2.89 14.52
CA THR A 132 -4.63 4.33 14.24
C THR A 132 -3.44 4.90 15.02
N ARG A 133 -3.04 6.14 14.68
CA ARG A 133 -1.92 6.80 15.37
C ARG A 133 -2.16 7.00 16.88
N ASP A 134 -3.41 7.13 17.29
CA ASP A 134 -3.87 7.22 18.68
C ASP A 134 -4.27 5.87 19.29
N ASP A 135 -3.74 4.79 18.72
CA ASP A 135 -3.84 3.42 19.18
C ASP A 135 -5.28 2.84 19.24
N ARG A 136 -6.24 3.46 18.55
CA ARG A 136 -7.58 2.88 18.38
C ARG A 136 -7.56 1.73 17.37
N ILE A 137 -8.39 0.74 17.59
CA ILE A 137 -8.54 -0.39 16.68
C ILE A 137 -9.25 0.08 15.40
N LYS A 138 -8.53 0.02 14.29
CA LYS A 138 -9.01 0.20 12.92
C LYS A 138 -8.21 -0.73 12.00
N PRO A 139 -8.78 -1.26 10.92
CA PRO A 139 -10.19 -1.18 10.49
C PRO A 139 -11.14 -1.79 11.51
N ASP A 140 -12.43 -1.37 11.49
CA ASP A 140 -13.46 -1.87 12.40
C ASP A 140 -13.83 -3.32 12.12
N LEU A 141 -13.75 -3.71 10.83
CA LEU A 141 -14.03 -5.06 10.36
C LEU A 141 -13.34 -5.32 9.03
N SER A 142 -13.39 -6.55 8.55
CA SER A 142 -12.85 -6.94 7.24
C SER A 142 -13.91 -7.65 6.42
N ALA A 143 -13.89 -7.42 5.11
CA ALA A 143 -14.74 -8.11 4.17
C ALA A 143 -13.92 -8.70 3.02
N THR A 144 -14.54 -9.51 2.17
CA THR A 144 -13.87 -10.09 1.02
C THR A 144 -13.49 -9.01 0.00
N GLY A 145 -12.23 -8.91 -0.32
CA GLY A 145 -11.69 -7.91 -1.24
C GLY A 145 -10.28 -8.25 -1.72
N GLY A 146 -9.71 -9.33 -1.19
CA GLY A 146 -8.39 -9.82 -1.54
C GLY A 146 -8.31 -10.51 -2.90
N GLN A 147 -9.22 -10.30 -3.75
CA GLN A 147 -9.48 -10.71 -5.13
C GLN A 147 -10.86 -11.41 -5.22
N ILE A 148 -11.77 -10.75 -5.84
CA ILE A 148 -13.13 -11.23 -6.05
C ILE A 148 -13.44 -11.26 -7.54
N LEU A 149 -14.40 -12.10 -7.93
CA LEU A 149 -15.00 -12.04 -9.25
C LEU A 149 -16.13 -11.00 -9.22
N THR A 150 -16.02 -9.99 -10.06
CA THR A 150 -17.05 -8.98 -10.27
C THR A 150 -17.41 -8.88 -11.75
N THR A 151 -18.54 -8.30 -12.04
CA THR A 151 -18.98 -8.09 -13.43
C THR A 151 -18.08 -7.10 -14.16
N ILE A 152 -18.01 -7.23 -15.48
CA ILE A 152 -17.32 -6.32 -16.37
C ILE A 152 -18.23 -5.95 -17.54
N ASP A 153 -18.19 -4.72 -17.98
CA ASP A 153 -18.92 -4.31 -19.18
C ASP A 153 -18.32 -4.97 -20.45
N SER A 154 -19.12 -5.09 -21.48
CA SER A 154 -18.75 -5.83 -22.69
C SER A 154 -17.56 -5.23 -23.44
N ILE A 155 -17.41 -3.90 -23.43
CA ILE A 155 -16.31 -3.22 -24.13
C ILE A 155 -15.00 -3.45 -23.40
N THR A 156 -14.98 -3.23 -22.09
CA THR A 156 -13.79 -3.49 -21.25
C THR A 156 -13.45 -4.98 -21.25
N GLY A 157 -14.44 -5.86 -21.21
CA GLY A 157 -14.23 -7.31 -21.30
C GLY A 157 -13.58 -7.73 -22.60
N ALA A 158 -14.02 -7.17 -23.75
CA ALA A 158 -13.40 -7.41 -25.04
C ALA A 158 -11.93 -6.91 -25.09
N ASN A 159 -11.67 -5.75 -24.53
CA ASN A 159 -10.31 -5.20 -24.44
C ASN A 159 -9.41 -6.09 -23.54
N PHE A 160 -9.93 -6.61 -22.42
CA PHE A 160 -9.21 -7.54 -21.57
C PHE A 160 -8.93 -8.86 -22.30
N ALA A 161 -9.92 -9.39 -23.03
CA ALA A 161 -9.77 -10.62 -23.80
C ALA A 161 -8.68 -10.51 -24.89
N ALA A 162 -8.52 -9.34 -25.47
CA ALA A 162 -7.51 -9.06 -26.49
C ALA A 162 -6.12 -8.70 -25.93
N GLY A 163 -6.00 -8.40 -24.63
CA GLY A 163 -4.81 -7.81 -24.02
C GLY A 163 -4.21 -8.61 -22.88
N ALA A 164 -3.26 -7.97 -22.18
CA ALA A 164 -2.51 -8.56 -21.06
C ALA A 164 -3.37 -8.96 -19.85
N ASN A 165 -4.58 -8.42 -19.74
CA ASN A 165 -5.51 -8.73 -18.65
C ASN A 165 -6.39 -9.97 -18.91
N ARG A 166 -6.19 -10.65 -20.03
CA ARG A 166 -6.96 -11.83 -20.43
C ARG A 166 -7.09 -12.88 -19.31
N LYS A 167 -6.01 -13.14 -18.61
CA LYS A 167 -5.95 -14.07 -17.46
C LYS A 167 -6.80 -13.67 -16.25
N LYS A 168 -7.26 -12.42 -16.20
CA LYS A 168 -8.15 -11.93 -15.15
C LYS A 168 -9.63 -12.13 -15.48
N LEU A 169 -9.97 -12.50 -16.71
CA LEU A 169 -11.34 -12.80 -17.10
C LEU A 169 -11.71 -14.20 -16.67
N GLY A 170 -12.85 -14.35 -16.06
CA GLY A 170 -13.43 -15.67 -15.78
C GLY A 170 -13.92 -16.34 -17.08
N ILE A 171 -14.16 -17.65 -17.00
CA ILE A 171 -14.47 -18.53 -18.12
C ILE A 171 -15.57 -18.03 -19.08
N THR A 172 -16.53 -17.28 -18.58
CA THR A 172 -17.64 -16.73 -19.41
C THR A 172 -17.28 -15.41 -20.10
N GLY A 173 -16.13 -14.79 -19.77
CA GLY A 173 -15.78 -13.45 -20.24
C GLY A 173 -16.62 -12.31 -19.67
N LYS A 174 -17.62 -12.59 -18.82
CA LYS A 174 -18.55 -11.62 -18.22
C LYS A 174 -18.14 -11.13 -16.85
N TYR A 175 -17.13 -11.77 -16.26
CA TYR A 175 -16.61 -11.48 -14.93
C TYR A 175 -15.11 -11.34 -15.01
N TYR A 176 -14.57 -10.53 -14.12
CA TYR A 176 -13.12 -10.38 -13.99
C TYR A 176 -12.68 -10.36 -12.54
N VAL A 177 -11.41 -10.64 -12.32
CA VAL A 177 -10.80 -10.56 -10.99
C VAL A 177 -10.43 -9.13 -10.67
N ALA A 178 -11.05 -8.60 -9.63
CA ALA A 178 -10.69 -7.33 -9.02
C ALA A 178 -10.23 -7.56 -7.58
N GLY A 179 -9.40 -6.67 -7.05
CA GLY A 179 -8.92 -6.79 -5.68
C GLY A 179 -8.62 -5.43 -5.05
N GLY A 180 -8.71 -5.41 -3.73
CA GLY A 180 -8.45 -4.23 -2.91
C GLY A 180 -9.58 -3.97 -1.90
N THR A 181 -9.30 -3.12 -0.94
CA THR A 181 -10.29 -2.63 0.03
C THR A 181 -11.47 -1.91 -0.64
N SER A 182 -11.24 -1.36 -1.84
CA SER A 182 -12.31 -0.80 -2.69
C SER A 182 -13.39 -1.82 -3.06
N MET A 183 -13.06 -3.11 -3.05
CA MET A 183 -14.01 -4.20 -3.28
C MET A 183 -14.64 -4.69 -1.98
N ALA A 184 -13.90 -4.63 -0.87
CA ALA A 184 -14.41 -5.02 0.45
C ALA A 184 -15.44 -4.03 1.00
N SER A 185 -15.24 -2.75 0.78
CA SER A 185 -16.11 -1.69 1.30
C SER A 185 -17.57 -1.81 0.83
N PRO A 186 -17.89 -1.97 -0.46
CA PRO A 186 -19.27 -2.14 -0.90
C PRO A 186 -19.92 -3.45 -0.42
N VAL A 187 -19.15 -4.49 -0.14
CA VAL A 187 -19.69 -5.73 0.46
C VAL A 187 -20.25 -5.48 1.87
N VAL A 188 -19.68 -4.53 2.59
CA VAL A 188 -20.19 -4.13 3.91
C VAL A 188 -21.35 -3.15 3.80
N ALA A 189 -21.34 -2.31 2.79
CA ALA A 189 -22.35 -1.26 2.61
C ALA A 189 -23.69 -1.78 2.07
N GLY A 190 -23.73 -2.93 1.43
CA GLY A 190 -24.95 -3.42 0.78
C GLY A 190 -25.14 -4.87 0.67
#